data_28ce5e72d94f7cc0833cadd643bea243
#
_entry.id   28ce5e72d94f7cc0833cadd643bea243
#
_cell.length_a   1.000
_cell.length_b   1.000
_cell.length_c   1.000
_cell.angle_alpha   90.00
_cell.angle_beta   90.00
_cell.angle_gamma   90.00
#
_symmetry.space_group_name_H-M   'P 1'
#
loop_
_entity.id
_entity.type
_entity.pdbx_description
1 polymer ?
#
loop_
_entity_poly.entity_id
_entity_poly.type
_entity_poly.pdbx_seq_one_letter_code
_entity_poly.pdbx_strand_id
1 'polypeptide(L)'
;CDGQDVFVPGIMELVERTGVHSGDSISVYPSYSISDHVKEVILDYTRRLGLGIGIRGLFNIQFIVDQEENVYIIEVNPRSSRTVPFLSKATGYSLADIATRVILGISLKEQGIDTCYPEEKSFWYVKAPAFSFAKLNGMDAYLSPEMKSTGEAIGYDRKFPRAMYKALIASGVKMQNYGTVMVTLADEDKEEALPLIRRFYEMGFN
;
A
#
# COMPACT_ATOMS: atom_id res chain seq x y z
N CYS A 1 -18.38 -3.57 2.63
CA CYS A 1 -19.68 -3.68 1.96
C CYS A 1 -20.72 -4.30 2.90
N ASP A 2 -21.93 -3.78 2.92
CA ASP A 2 -23.04 -4.32 3.71
C ASP A 2 -24.11 -5.00 2.83
N GLY A 3 -23.88 -5.07 1.53
CA GLY A 3 -24.78 -5.61 0.52
C GLY A 3 -25.68 -4.56 -0.14
N GLN A 4 -25.67 -3.32 0.34
CA GLN A 4 -26.38 -2.17 -0.24
C GLN A 4 -25.42 -1.02 -0.54
N ASP A 5 -24.50 -0.74 0.38
CA ASP A 5 -23.51 0.32 0.29
C ASP A 5 -22.08 -0.25 0.44
N VAL A 6 -21.12 0.47 -0.14
CA VAL A 6 -19.69 0.15 -0.06
C VAL A 6 -18.97 1.34 0.57
N PHE A 7 -18.10 1.04 1.55
CA PHE A 7 -17.23 2.01 2.18
C PHE A 7 -15.77 1.68 1.84
N VAL A 8 -15.09 2.61 1.21
CA VAL A 8 -13.66 2.52 0.85
C VAL A 8 -12.91 3.53 1.73
N PRO A 9 -12.25 3.09 2.81
CA PRO A 9 -11.59 3.99 3.76
C PRO A 9 -10.38 4.69 3.19
N GLY A 10 -9.78 4.12 2.13
CA GLY A 10 -8.62 4.69 1.46
C GLY A 10 -8.12 3.82 0.32
N ILE A 11 -7.44 4.48 -0.61
CA ILE A 11 -6.73 3.85 -1.74
C ILE A 11 -5.23 3.95 -1.45
N MET A 12 -4.55 2.80 -1.46
CA MET A 12 -3.10 2.72 -1.24
C MET A 12 -2.40 2.48 -2.57
N GLU A 13 -1.24 3.09 -2.72
CA GLU A 13 -0.39 2.90 -3.89
C GLU A 13 0.85 2.08 -3.51
N LEU A 14 1.21 1.11 -4.36
CA LEU A 14 2.41 0.29 -4.21
C LEU A 14 3.60 0.98 -4.89
N VAL A 15 4.76 0.98 -4.23
CA VAL A 15 5.99 1.58 -4.76
C VAL A 15 6.67 0.65 -5.74
N GLU A 16 6.66 -0.66 -5.46
CA GLU A 16 7.26 -1.68 -6.30
C GLU A 16 6.45 -1.91 -7.56
N ARG A 17 7.15 -2.33 -8.61
CA ARG A 17 6.55 -2.68 -9.90
C ARG A 17 5.63 -3.91 -9.76
N THR A 18 4.70 -4.04 -10.70
CA THR A 18 3.83 -5.21 -10.85
C THR A 18 4.65 -6.50 -10.91
N GLY A 19 4.17 -7.54 -10.25
CA GLY A 19 4.84 -8.85 -10.15
C GLY A 19 5.45 -9.13 -8.78
N VAL A 20 5.51 -8.14 -7.88
CA VAL A 20 5.85 -8.32 -6.47
C VAL A 20 4.56 -8.51 -5.67
N HIS A 21 4.55 -9.47 -4.74
CA HIS A 21 3.41 -9.69 -3.85
C HIS A 21 3.12 -8.43 -3.01
N SER A 22 1.85 -8.03 -2.93
CA SER A 22 1.44 -6.79 -2.23
C SER A 22 1.83 -6.76 -0.74
N GLY A 23 1.95 -7.93 -0.11
CA GLY A 23 2.47 -8.06 1.26
C GLY A 23 3.95 -7.70 1.40
N ASP A 24 4.72 -7.85 0.33
CA ASP A 24 6.16 -7.59 0.27
C ASP A 24 6.48 -6.21 -0.30
N SER A 25 5.47 -5.49 -0.75
CA SER A 25 5.61 -4.15 -1.32
C SER A 25 5.47 -3.07 -0.27
N ILE A 26 6.23 -1.99 -0.44
CA ILE A 26 5.99 -0.73 0.27
C ILE A 26 4.69 -0.14 -0.25
N SER A 27 3.81 0.26 0.65
CA SER A 27 2.53 0.85 0.29
C SER A 27 2.37 2.22 0.92
N VAL A 28 1.81 3.16 0.18
CA VAL A 28 1.66 4.55 0.57
C VAL A 28 0.17 4.92 0.62
N TYR A 29 -0.25 5.61 1.65
CA TYR A 29 -1.55 6.22 1.79
C TYR A 29 -1.41 7.67 2.26
N PRO A 30 -2.14 8.62 1.68
CA PRO A 30 -2.93 8.50 0.45
C PRO A 30 -2.10 8.10 -0.76
N SER A 31 -2.76 7.69 -1.85
CA SER A 31 -2.07 7.48 -3.13
C SER A 31 -1.44 8.78 -3.63
N TYR A 32 -0.25 8.72 -4.24
CA TYR A 32 0.55 9.90 -4.58
C TYR A 32 0.64 10.20 -6.08
N SER A 33 0.40 9.22 -6.94
CA SER A 33 0.57 9.39 -8.40
C SER A 33 -0.71 9.20 -9.22
N ILE A 34 -1.78 8.63 -8.66
CA ILE A 34 -3.02 8.42 -9.38
C ILE A 34 -3.90 9.69 -9.41
N SER A 35 -4.48 9.97 -10.57
CA SER A 35 -5.38 11.12 -10.76
C SER A 35 -6.73 10.92 -10.05
N ASP A 36 -7.48 12.00 -9.89
CA ASP A 36 -8.83 11.92 -9.35
C ASP A 36 -9.76 11.12 -10.26
N HIS A 37 -9.56 11.19 -11.59
CA HIS A 37 -10.28 10.35 -12.55
C HIS A 37 -10.04 8.86 -12.29
N VAL A 38 -8.80 8.44 -12.10
CA VAL A 38 -8.46 7.04 -11.77
C VAL A 38 -9.09 6.63 -10.45
N LYS A 39 -9.10 7.50 -9.44
CA LYS A 39 -9.78 7.22 -8.15
C LYS A 39 -11.26 6.97 -8.35
N GLU A 40 -11.94 7.79 -9.15
CA GLU A 40 -13.36 7.60 -9.47
C GLU A 40 -13.64 6.25 -10.14
N VAL A 41 -12.80 5.85 -11.11
CA VAL A 41 -12.93 4.54 -11.78
C VAL A 41 -12.71 3.39 -10.78
N ILE A 42 -11.69 3.49 -9.92
CA ILE A 42 -11.44 2.50 -8.87
C ILE A 42 -12.65 2.38 -7.91
N LEU A 43 -13.23 3.49 -7.51
CA LEU A 43 -14.40 3.50 -6.62
C LEU A 43 -15.65 2.89 -7.31
N ASP A 44 -15.89 3.19 -8.58
CA ASP A 44 -16.97 2.57 -9.35
C ASP A 44 -16.78 1.05 -9.46
N TYR A 45 -15.60 0.61 -9.85
CA TYR A 45 -15.30 -0.82 -9.95
C TYR A 45 -15.44 -1.52 -8.60
N THR A 46 -14.94 -0.90 -7.53
CA THR A 46 -15.05 -1.44 -6.16
C THR A 46 -16.50 -1.61 -5.75
N ARG A 47 -17.35 -0.60 -6.03
CA ARG A 47 -18.78 -0.65 -5.73
C ARG A 47 -19.48 -1.74 -6.51
N ARG A 48 -19.26 -1.79 -7.82
CA ARG A 48 -19.90 -2.78 -8.72
C ARG A 48 -19.49 -4.21 -8.33
N LEU A 49 -18.22 -4.45 -8.01
CA LEU A 49 -17.74 -5.76 -7.60
C LEU A 49 -18.29 -6.16 -6.22
N GLY A 50 -18.21 -5.27 -5.24
CA GLY A 50 -18.70 -5.56 -3.89
C GLY A 50 -20.17 -5.94 -3.87
N LEU A 51 -21.01 -5.18 -4.59
CA LEU A 51 -22.45 -5.44 -4.71
C LEU A 51 -22.75 -6.63 -5.62
N GLY A 52 -22.08 -6.73 -6.78
CA GLY A 52 -22.33 -7.79 -7.76
C GLY A 52 -21.95 -9.19 -7.27
N ILE A 53 -20.91 -9.30 -6.44
CA ILE A 53 -20.50 -10.56 -5.78
C ILE A 53 -21.38 -10.84 -4.55
N GLY A 54 -22.05 -9.84 -4.01
CA GLY A 54 -22.87 -9.95 -2.80
C GLY A 54 -22.03 -10.01 -1.51
N ILE A 55 -20.91 -9.28 -1.48
CA ILE A 55 -20.00 -9.28 -0.32
C ILE A 55 -20.68 -8.61 0.88
N ARG A 56 -20.52 -9.23 2.06
CA ARG A 56 -20.88 -8.64 3.35
C ARG A 56 -19.68 -8.70 4.29
N GLY A 57 -19.15 -7.55 4.68
CA GLY A 57 -17.95 -7.41 5.48
C GLY A 57 -16.75 -6.88 4.70
N LEU A 58 -15.55 -7.34 5.05
CA LEU A 58 -14.31 -6.89 4.44
C LEU A 58 -14.03 -7.54 3.10
N PHE A 59 -13.51 -6.75 2.19
CA PHE A 59 -12.88 -7.25 0.98
C PHE A 59 -11.73 -6.30 0.57
N ASN A 60 -10.82 -6.83 -0.21
CA ASN A 60 -9.68 -6.11 -0.74
C ASN A 60 -9.62 -6.33 -2.25
N ILE A 61 -9.36 -5.29 -3.00
CA ILE A 61 -9.17 -5.35 -4.46
C ILE A 61 -7.78 -4.84 -4.78
N GLN A 62 -7.10 -5.53 -5.69
CA GLN A 62 -5.86 -5.05 -6.29
C GLN A 62 -6.10 -4.61 -7.73
N PHE A 63 -5.60 -3.43 -8.04
CA PHE A 63 -5.68 -2.83 -9.35
C PHE A 63 -4.29 -2.62 -9.95
N ILE A 64 -4.22 -2.58 -11.27
CA ILE A 64 -3.09 -2.02 -12.03
C ILE A 64 -3.62 -0.80 -12.77
N VAL A 65 -2.83 0.26 -12.76
CA VAL A 65 -3.06 1.45 -13.58
C VAL A 65 -1.88 1.58 -14.53
N ASP A 66 -2.14 1.63 -15.83
CA ASP A 66 -1.10 1.83 -16.84
C ASP A 66 -0.80 3.32 -17.07
N GLN A 67 0.13 3.60 -17.97
CA GLN A 67 0.54 4.99 -18.29
C GLN A 67 -0.54 5.80 -18.98
N GLU A 68 -1.51 5.14 -19.63
CA GLU A 68 -2.69 5.76 -20.24
C GLU A 68 -3.87 5.91 -19.26
N GLU A 69 -3.63 5.67 -17.98
CA GLU A 69 -4.64 5.70 -16.91
C GLU A 69 -5.77 4.64 -17.05
N ASN A 70 -5.54 3.57 -17.81
CA ASN A 70 -6.47 2.45 -17.82
C ASN A 70 -6.35 1.64 -16.53
N VAL A 71 -7.50 1.29 -15.94
CA VAL A 71 -7.59 0.58 -14.66
C VAL A 71 -7.95 -0.88 -14.89
N TYR A 72 -7.08 -1.78 -14.45
CA TYR A 72 -7.27 -3.24 -14.55
C TYR A 72 -7.41 -3.85 -13.15
N ILE A 73 -8.27 -4.86 -13.03
CA ILE A 73 -8.48 -5.61 -11.81
C ILE A 73 -7.60 -6.85 -11.85
N ILE A 74 -6.74 -7.02 -10.84
CA ILE A 74 -5.94 -8.25 -10.69
C ILE A 74 -6.75 -9.30 -9.94
N GLU A 75 -7.25 -8.93 -8.75
CA GLU A 75 -7.96 -9.86 -7.88
C GLU A 75 -8.91 -9.15 -6.93
N VAL A 76 -9.93 -9.89 -6.49
CA VAL A 76 -10.85 -9.52 -5.42
C VAL A 76 -10.76 -10.55 -4.31
N ASN A 77 -10.38 -10.12 -3.12
CA ASN A 77 -10.24 -10.97 -1.95
C ASN A 77 -11.35 -10.67 -0.94
N PRO A 78 -12.44 -11.45 -0.87
CA PRO A 78 -13.55 -11.24 0.08
C PRO A 78 -13.19 -11.75 1.48
N ARG A 79 -12.15 -11.18 2.07
CA ARG A 79 -11.60 -11.53 3.37
C ARG A 79 -10.79 -10.38 3.94
N SER A 80 -10.44 -10.46 5.22
CA SER A 80 -9.46 -9.57 5.83
C SER A 80 -8.07 -9.70 5.18
N SER A 81 -7.29 -8.64 5.24
CA SER A 81 -5.91 -8.58 4.74
C SER A 81 -5.03 -7.79 5.72
N ARG A 82 -3.72 -7.82 5.53
CA ARG A 82 -2.78 -6.98 6.30
C ARG A 82 -3.04 -5.48 6.13
N THR A 83 -3.68 -5.08 5.05
CA THR A 83 -4.08 -3.69 4.81
C THR A 83 -5.08 -3.17 5.84
N VAL A 84 -5.91 -4.04 6.41
CA VAL A 84 -6.97 -3.66 7.37
C VAL A 84 -6.40 -2.95 8.62
N PRO A 85 -5.44 -3.51 9.38
CA PRO A 85 -4.87 -2.82 10.52
C PRO A 85 -4.11 -1.54 10.13
N PHE A 86 -3.45 -1.52 8.97
CA PHE A 86 -2.77 -0.33 8.46
C PHE A 86 -3.76 0.80 8.18
N LEU A 87 -4.76 0.56 7.33
CA LEU A 87 -5.77 1.58 7.00
C LEU A 87 -6.59 1.99 8.22
N SER A 88 -6.89 1.08 9.15
CA SER A 88 -7.59 1.45 10.38
C SER A 88 -6.81 2.50 11.17
N LYS A 89 -5.48 2.35 11.29
CA LYS A 89 -4.61 3.34 11.96
C LYS A 89 -4.48 4.64 11.16
N ALA A 90 -4.31 4.54 9.84
CA ALA A 90 -4.12 5.68 8.97
C ALA A 90 -5.37 6.57 8.89
N THR A 91 -6.53 5.97 8.72
CA THR A 91 -7.80 6.68 8.52
C THR A 91 -8.54 6.99 9.82
N GLY A 92 -8.34 6.17 10.86
CA GLY A 92 -9.04 6.26 12.14
C GLY A 92 -10.34 5.47 12.19
N TYR A 93 -10.73 4.78 11.12
CA TYR A 93 -11.88 3.89 11.12
C TYR A 93 -11.48 2.50 11.62
N SER A 94 -12.18 1.95 12.61
CA SER A 94 -11.97 0.56 13.06
C SER A 94 -12.59 -0.41 12.07
N LEU A 95 -11.87 -0.74 10.99
CA LEU A 95 -12.42 -1.52 9.87
C LEU A 95 -12.89 -2.92 10.28
N ALA A 96 -12.19 -3.54 11.22
CA ALA A 96 -12.59 -4.85 11.74
C ALA A 96 -13.91 -4.78 12.52
N ASP A 97 -14.09 -3.74 13.35
CA ASP A 97 -15.32 -3.52 14.10
C ASP A 97 -16.50 -3.20 13.16
N ILE A 98 -16.29 -2.28 12.21
CA ILE A 98 -17.29 -1.94 11.18
C ILE A 98 -17.75 -3.20 10.44
N ALA A 99 -16.81 -4.02 9.98
CA ALA A 99 -17.12 -5.24 9.24
C ALA A 99 -17.84 -6.28 10.10
N THR A 100 -17.45 -6.43 11.36
CA THR A 100 -18.12 -7.32 12.31
C THR A 100 -19.59 -6.92 12.49
N ARG A 101 -19.86 -5.64 12.68
CA ARG A 101 -21.22 -5.11 12.79
C ARG A 101 -22.04 -5.36 11.53
N VAL A 102 -21.42 -5.16 10.34
CA VAL A 102 -22.06 -5.48 9.06
C VAL A 102 -22.44 -6.96 8.97
N ILE A 103 -21.55 -7.87 9.37
CA ILE A 103 -21.81 -9.32 9.37
C ILE A 103 -22.97 -9.66 10.33
N LEU A 104 -23.09 -8.93 11.44
CA LEU A 104 -24.20 -9.05 12.39
C LEU A 104 -25.50 -8.38 11.94
N GLY A 105 -25.52 -7.78 10.74
CA GLY A 105 -26.71 -7.21 10.13
C GLY A 105 -26.91 -5.70 10.34
N ILE A 106 -25.94 -5.00 10.94
CA ILE A 106 -25.96 -3.55 11.14
C ILE A 106 -25.38 -2.89 9.89
N SER A 107 -26.16 -2.13 9.17
CA SER A 107 -25.74 -1.46 7.92
C SER A 107 -24.66 -0.39 8.16
N LEU A 108 -23.94 0.00 7.10
CA LEU A 108 -22.98 1.11 7.17
C LEU A 108 -23.63 2.42 7.63
N LYS A 109 -24.84 2.70 7.15
CA LYS A 109 -25.62 3.90 7.54
C LYS A 109 -25.98 3.91 9.03
N GLU A 110 -26.41 2.78 9.59
CA GLU A 110 -26.68 2.67 11.03
C GLU A 110 -25.43 2.84 11.89
N GLN A 111 -24.24 2.64 11.30
CA GLN A 111 -22.95 2.90 11.93
C GLN A 111 -22.45 4.35 11.73
N GLY A 112 -23.26 5.23 11.10
CA GLY A 112 -22.87 6.62 10.81
C GLY A 112 -21.90 6.77 9.65
N ILE A 113 -21.84 5.80 8.75
CA ILE A 113 -20.99 5.82 7.55
C ILE A 113 -21.88 6.12 6.35
N ASP A 114 -21.95 7.39 5.96
CA ASP A 114 -22.82 7.88 4.90
C ASP A 114 -22.08 8.16 3.59
N THR A 115 -20.75 8.06 3.58
CA THR A 115 -19.93 8.31 2.39
C THR A 115 -19.23 7.05 1.92
N CYS A 116 -19.12 6.89 0.60
CA CYS A 116 -18.34 5.78 0.01
C CYS A 116 -16.85 5.98 0.21
N TYR A 117 -16.34 7.20 0.06
CA TYR A 117 -14.93 7.55 0.17
C TYR A 117 -14.78 8.81 1.02
N PRO A 118 -14.18 8.73 2.22
CA PRO A 118 -13.99 9.89 3.09
C PRO A 118 -12.86 10.78 2.58
N GLU A 119 -12.83 12.03 3.05
CA GLU A 119 -11.74 12.95 2.77
C GLU A 119 -10.40 12.39 3.28
N GLU A 120 -9.39 12.46 2.42
CA GLU A 120 -8.03 12.00 2.73
C GLU A 120 -7.36 12.93 3.73
N LYS A 121 -6.64 12.37 4.69
CA LYS A 121 -5.91 13.13 5.69
C LYS A 121 -4.65 13.77 5.10
N SER A 122 -4.22 14.89 5.67
CA SER A 122 -3.01 15.63 5.28
C SER A 122 -1.69 15.00 5.76
N PHE A 123 -1.69 13.74 6.11
CA PHE A 123 -0.52 12.96 6.53
C PHE A 123 -0.26 11.83 5.55
N TRP A 124 1.02 11.58 5.32
CA TRP A 124 1.49 10.40 4.62
C TRP A 124 1.66 9.25 5.59
N TYR A 125 1.13 8.10 5.23
CA TYR A 125 1.32 6.84 5.93
C TYR A 125 1.99 5.87 4.98
N VAL A 126 3.08 5.25 5.43
CA VAL A 126 3.85 4.29 4.64
C VAL A 126 3.89 2.97 5.39
N LYS A 127 3.48 1.90 4.72
CA LYS A 127 3.66 0.53 5.17
C LYS A 127 4.94 0.00 4.54
N ALA A 128 5.89 -0.48 5.34
CA ALA A 128 7.07 -1.18 4.88
C ALA A 128 7.04 -2.64 5.34
N PRO A 129 7.32 -3.62 4.46
CA PRO A 129 7.40 -5.02 4.85
C PRO A 129 8.62 -5.28 5.74
N ALA A 130 8.48 -6.20 6.68
CA ALA A 130 9.59 -6.70 7.48
C ALA A 130 9.94 -8.11 7.04
N PHE A 131 11.21 -8.34 6.72
CA PHE A 131 11.72 -9.61 6.26
C PHE A 131 12.63 -10.26 7.31
N SER A 132 12.58 -11.57 7.40
CA SER A 132 13.42 -12.37 8.30
C SER A 132 14.51 -13.15 7.56
N PHE A 133 14.98 -12.66 6.41
CA PHE A 133 15.98 -13.35 5.59
C PHE A 133 17.27 -13.69 6.37
N ALA A 134 17.70 -12.81 7.28
CA ALA A 134 18.85 -13.05 8.14
C ALA A 134 18.68 -14.24 9.11
N LYS A 135 17.45 -14.68 9.36
CA LYS A 135 17.11 -15.81 10.24
C LYS A 135 16.77 -17.08 9.47
N LEU A 136 16.51 -16.98 8.17
CA LEU A 136 16.09 -18.08 7.30
C LEU A 136 17.21 -18.37 6.29
N ASN A 137 18.13 -19.22 6.69
CA ASN A 137 19.26 -19.60 5.84
C ASN A 137 18.77 -20.27 4.54
N GLY A 138 19.32 -19.82 3.40
CA GLY A 138 19.01 -20.38 2.08
C GLY A 138 17.74 -19.85 1.43
N MET A 139 17.05 -18.88 2.04
CA MET A 139 15.93 -18.22 1.39
C MET A 139 16.43 -17.16 0.41
N ASP A 140 15.93 -17.22 -0.83
CA ASP A 140 16.20 -16.21 -1.83
C ASP A 140 15.50 -14.88 -1.45
N ALA A 141 16.28 -13.80 -1.42
CA ALA A 141 15.80 -12.46 -1.09
C ALA A 141 15.10 -11.74 -2.27
N TYR A 142 15.10 -12.34 -3.47
CA TYR A 142 14.43 -11.78 -4.63
C TYR A 142 12.91 -11.72 -4.42
N LEU A 143 12.34 -10.53 -4.62
CA LEU A 143 10.89 -10.32 -4.50
C LEU A 143 10.17 -10.86 -5.74
N SER A 144 9.08 -11.58 -5.51
CA SER A 144 8.32 -12.30 -6.52
C SER A 144 6.81 -12.25 -6.19
N PRO A 145 5.94 -12.88 -6.99
CA PRO A 145 4.54 -13.05 -6.64
C PRO A 145 4.29 -13.85 -5.35
N GLU A 146 5.29 -14.60 -4.88
CA GLU A 146 5.23 -15.33 -3.62
C GLU A 146 5.58 -14.42 -2.43
N MET A 147 4.74 -14.38 -1.41
CA MET A 147 4.96 -13.56 -0.21
C MET A 147 6.07 -14.12 0.67
N LYS A 148 7.08 -13.28 0.97
CA LYS A 148 8.25 -13.62 1.81
C LYS A 148 8.34 -12.80 3.10
N SER A 149 7.57 -11.72 3.22
CA SER A 149 7.54 -10.89 4.43
C SER A 149 6.91 -11.60 5.60
N THR A 150 7.49 -11.41 6.79
CA THR A 150 7.03 -12.00 8.06
C THR A 150 6.27 -11.01 8.94
N GLY A 151 6.31 -9.72 8.58
CA GLY A 151 5.65 -8.65 9.30
C GLY A 151 5.59 -7.37 8.48
N GLU A 152 5.11 -6.31 9.12
CA GLU A 152 5.04 -4.98 8.51
C GLU A 152 5.23 -3.90 9.57
N ALA A 153 5.73 -2.75 9.15
CA ALA A 153 5.90 -1.57 9.97
C ALA A 153 5.20 -0.37 9.32
N ILE A 154 4.83 0.61 10.15
CA ILE A 154 4.17 1.83 9.71
C ILE A 154 5.03 3.03 10.06
N GLY A 155 5.31 3.88 9.06
CA GLY A 155 5.82 5.22 9.25
C GLY A 155 4.78 6.26 8.86
N TYR A 156 4.71 7.37 9.58
CA TYR A 156 3.83 8.47 9.21
C TYR A 156 4.45 9.83 9.49
N ASP A 157 4.18 10.78 8.62
CA ASP A 157 4.65 12.17 8.75
C ASP A 157 3.85 13.07 7.80
N ARG A 158 3.93 14.40 7.99
CA ARG A 158 3.42 15.39 7.03
C ARG A 158 4.22 15.43 5.74
N LYS A 159 5.47 15.00 5.75
CA LYS A 159 6.37 14.93 4.60
C LYS A 159 6.59 13.49 4.18
N PHE A 160 6.26 13.16 2.94
CA PHE A 160 6.40 11.81 2.39
C PHE A 160 7.80 11.19 2.63
N PRO A 161 8.94 11.86 2.34
CA PRO A 161 10.26 11.26 2.58
C PRO A 161 10.51 10.89 4.05
N ARG A 162 9.94 11.66 5.00
CA ARG A 162 10.06 11.35 6.43
C ARG A 162 9.19 10.16 6.83
N ALA A 163 7.98 10.05 6.28
CA ALA A 163 7.12 8.89 6.51
C ALA A 163 7.79 7.61 5.98
N MET A 164 8.36 7.67 4.78
CA MET A 164 9.13 6.58 4.17
C MET A 164 10.33 6.18 5.03
N TYR A 165 11.15 7.14 5.44
CA TYR A 165 12.30 6.89 6.32
C TYR A 165 11.90 6.20 7.62
N LYS A 166 10.84 6.69 8.29
CA LYS A 166 10.32 6.09 9.53
C LYS A 166 9.85 4.65 9.32
N ALA A 167 9.15 4.38 8.22
CA ALA A 167 8.68 3.04 7.90
C ALA A 167 9.84 2.08 7.67
N LEU A 168 10.85 2.48 6.90
CA LEU A 168 12.03 1.66 6.60
C LEU A 168 12.84 1.35 7.86
N ILE A 169 13.10 2.35 8.71
CA ILE A 169 13.79 2.10 9.98
C ILE A 169 12.97 1.17 10.89
N ALA A 170 11.67 1.37 10.98
CA ALA A 170 10.79 0.54 11.79
C ALA A 170 10.68 -0.90 11.27
N SER A 171 10.85 -1.13 9.96
CA SER A 171 10.90 -2.47 9.36
C SER A 171 12.24 -3.18 9.53
N GLY A 172 13.25 -2.51 10.11
CA GLY A 172 14.58 -3.07 10.38
C GLY A 172 15.65 -2.74 9.34
N VAL A 173 15.33 -1.88 8.36
CA VAL A 173 16.32 -1.39 7.39
C VAL A 173 17.31 -0.48 8.11
N LYS A 174 18.59 -0.82 8.01
CA LYS A 174 19.68 0.01 8.55
C LYS A 174 20.12 1.01 7.49
N MET A 175 19.80 2.27 7.67
CA MET A 175 20.27 3.35 6.82
C MET A 175 21.55 3.93 7.39
N GLN A 176 22.61 3.91 6.58
CA GLN A 176 23.90 4.55 6.91
C GLN A 176 23.96 5.90 6.19
N ASN A 177 24.67 6.85 6.80
CA ASN A 177 24.91 8.17 6.24
C ASN A 177 26.39 8.38 5.85
N TYR A 178 27.15 7.32 5.76
CA TYR A 178 28.56 7.28 5.34
C TYR A 178 28.90 5.93 4.73
N GLY A 179 29.98 5.87 3.98
CA GLY A 179 30.52 4.64 3.41
C GLY A 179 30.63 4.67 1.90
N THR A 180 30.68 3.50 1.29
CA THR A 180 30.76 3.31 -0.16
C THR A 180 29.44 2.75 -0.67
N VAL A 181 28.92 3.34 -1.73
CA VAL A 181 27.72 2.87 -2.43
C VAL A 181 28.15 2.13 -3.69
N MET A 182 27.87 0.83 -3.75
CA MET A 182 28.03 0.05 -4.96
C MET A 182 26.70 0.04 -5.74
N VAL A 183 26.74 0.49 -6.99
CA VAL A 183 25.56 0.56 -7.86
C VAL A 183 25.69 -0.45 -8.98
N THR A 184 24.70 -1.34 -9.11
CA THR A 184 24.59 -2.28 -10.23
C THR A 184 23.21 -2.10 -10.86
N LEU A 185 23.17 -1.79 -12.15
CA LEU A 185 21.96 -1.45 -12.89
C LEU A 185 21.96 -2.11 -14.28
N ALA A 186 20.78 -2.38 -14.81
CA ALA A 186 20.64 -2.68 -16.23
C ALA A 186 21.13 -1.51 -17.08
N ASP A 187 21.60 -1.79 -18.29
CA ASP A 187 22.19 -0.75 -19.15
C ASP A 187 21.19 0.36 -19.49
N GLU A 188 19.93 0.00 -19.66
CA GLU A 188 18.81 0.92 -19.95
C GLU A 188 18.49 1.88 -18.80
N ASP A 189 18.76 1.49 -17.55
CA ASP A 189 18.46 2.30 -16.36
C ASP A 189 19.60 3.24 -15.93
N LYS A 190 20.79 3.11 -16.55
CA LYS A 190 22.00 3.83 -16.10
C LYS A 190 21.90 5.34 -16.23
N GLU A 191 21.32 5.83 -17.32
CA GLU A 191 21.19 7.28 -17.54
C GLU A 191 20.23 7.92 -16.51
N GLU A 192 19.11 7.25 -16.24
CA GLU A 192 18.14 7.71 -15.25
C GLU A 192 18.72 7.72 -13.83
N ALA A 193 19.60 6.79 -13.52
CA ALA A 193 20.22 6.68 -12.19
C ALA A 193 21.34 7.69 -11.93
N LEU A 194 21.96 8.29 -12.94
CA LEU A 194 23.10 9.21 -12.77
C LEU A 194 22.83 10.38 -11.81
N PRO A 195 21.67 11.06 -11.82
CA PRO A 195 21.37 12.12 -10.85
C PRO A 195 21.33 11.61 -9.40
N LEU A 196 20.84 10.38 -9.18
CA LEU A 196 20.79 9.76 -7.86
C LEU A 196 22.20 9.40 -7.38
N ILE A 197 23.05 8.84 -8.25
CA ILE A 197 24.45 8.50 -7.93
C ILE A 197 25.23 9.78 -7.57
N ARG A 198 25.06 10.85 -8.35
CA ARG A 198 25.67 12.15 -8.04
C ARG A 198 25.24 12.65 -6.67
N ARG A 199 23.97 12.49 -6.32
CA ARG A 199 23.46 12.93 -5.02
C ARG A 199 24.10 12.15 -3.86
N PHE A 200 24.34 10.84 -4.01
CA PHE A 200 25.09 10.08 -3.00
C PHE A 200 26.52 10.62 -2.83
N TYR A 201 27.21 10.92 -3.92
CA TYR A 201 28.52 11.54 -3.88
C TYR A 201 28.52 12.91 -3.18
N GLU A 202 27.55 13.78 -3.50
CA GLU A 202 27.37 15.09 -2.83
C GLU A 202 27.06 14.96 -1.34
N MET A 203 26.46 13.85 -0.91
CA MET A 203 26.20 13.53 0.50
C MET A 203 27.43 12.95 1.22
N GLY A 204 28.56 12.77 0.53
CA GLY A 204 29.82 12.29 1.11
C GLY A 204 30.00 10.77 1.09
N PHE A 205 29.23 10.05 0.27
CA PHE A 205 29.50 8.64 -0.01
C PHE A 205 30.57 8.49 -1.10
N ASN A 206 31.36 7.43 -1.02
CA ASN A 206 32.32 7.05 -2.05
C ASN A 206 31.68 6.11 -3.07
#